data_432abca8da0f8b99e61f1195cc2c354e
#
_entry.id   432abca8da0f8b99e61f1195cc2c354e
#
_cell.length_a   1.000
_cell.length_b   1.000
_cell.length_c   1.000
_cell.angle_alpha   90.00
_cell.angle_beta   90.00
_cell.angle_gamma   90.00
#
_symmetry.space_group_name_H-M   'P 1'
#
loop_
_entity.id
_entity.type
_entity.pdbx_description
1 polymer ?
#
loop_
_entity_poly.entity_id
_entity_poly.type
_entity_poly.pdbx_seq_one_letter_code
_entity_poly.pdbx_strand_id
1 'polypeptide(L)'
;EAENGDFVLCRNNLPLATVFLYLLEMGKKATIKGKDYGDALVALVDKIRYIEDLDAMCEKKISELKERGLTDIQAKNNPSYVTLLEKCTILEMLYKNWGDMKKLEDNIKEIYKDDTEGIVLSTIHKSKGLEADRVFLLNRSLIPSKYANTEEALYNEKCLLFVAITRARKELVYCNV
;
A
#
# COMPACT_ATOMS: atom_id res chain seq x y z
N GLU A 1 19.02 1.08 9.38
CA GLU A 1 17.74 1.71 9.77
C GLU A 1 17.45 2.93 8.91
N ALA A 2 16.16 3.16 8.62
CA ALA A 2 15.75 4.35 7.88
C ALA A 2 15.78 5.60 8.78
N GLU A 3 16.15 6.74 8.21
CA GLU A 3 16.29 8.02 8.88
C GLU A 3 15.52 9.13 8.14
N ASN A 4 15.40 10.31 8.75
CA ASN A 4 14.73 11.44 8.10
C ASN A 4 15.37 11.78 6.77
N GLY A 5 14.55 11.92 5.74
CA GLY A 5 14.98 12.17 4.36
C GLY A 5 15.15 10.91 3.51
N ASP A 6 15.06 9.72 4.10
CA ASP A 6 15.07 8.47 3.34
C ASP A 6 13.71 8.20 2.69
N PHE A 7 13.76 7.50 1.56
CA PHE A 7 12.57 6.96 0.90
C PHE A 7 12.46 5.45 1.11
N VAL A 8 11.24 5.01 1.39
CA VAL A 8 10.88 3.59 1.45
C VAL A 8 9.87 3.31 0.34
N LEU A 9 10.29 2.56 -0.66
CA LEU A 9 9.48 2.24 -1.84
C LEU A 9 9.00 0.80 -1.83
N CYS A 10 7.76 0.59 -2.24
CA CYS A 10 7.21 -0.75 -2.48
C CYS A 10 6.31 -0.77 -3.72
N ARG A 11 6.11 -1.95 -4.27
CA ARG A 11 5.14 -2.16 -5.36
C ARG A 11 3.69 -1.98 -4.88
N ASN A 12 3.39 -2.42 -3.66
CA ASN A 12 2.06 -2.45 -3.05
C ASN A 12 1.99 -1.58 -1.79
N ASN A 13 0.76 -1.25 -1.35
CA ASN A 13 0.55 -0.40 -0.16
C ASN A 13 0.65 -1.17 1.16
N LEU A 14 0.26 -2.44 1.21
CA LEU A 14 0.24 -3.21 2.46
C LEU A 14 1.62 -3.29 3.14
N PRO A 15 2.73 -3.62 2.45
CA PRO A 15 4.04 -3.57 3.10
C PRO A 15 4.45 -2.17 3.59
N LEU A 16 4.01 -1.11 2.89
CA LEU A 16 4.28 0.27 3.33
C LEU A 16 3.55 0.58 4.64
N ALA A 17 2.28 0.19 4.76
CA ALA A 17 1.52 0.37 5.99
C ALA A 17 2.13 -0.42 7.17
N THR A 18 2.62 -1.65 6.92
CA THR A 18 3.33 -2.46 7.94
C THR A 18 4.60 -1.75 8.42
N VAL A 19 5.43 -1.26 7.50
CA VAL A 19 6.67 -0.54 7.84
C VAL A 19 6.35 0.79 8.53
N PHE A 20 5.29 1.49 8.12
CA PHE A 20 4.86 2.70 8.77
C PHE A 20 4.56 2.49 10.26
N LEU A 21 3.75 1.47 10.60
CA LEU A 21 3.45 1.15 12.00
C LEU A 21 4.72 0.80 12.79
N TYR A 22 5.62 0.02 12.19
CA TYR A 22 6.91 -0.28 12.82
C TYR A 22 7.75 0.97 13.10
N LEU A 23 7.81 1.91 12.14
CA LEU A 23 8.51 3.19 12.33
C LEU A 23 7.85 4.04 13.42
N LEU A 24 6.51 4.03 13.49
CA LEU A 24 5.75 4.73 14.52
C LEU A 24 6.05 4.17 15.91
N GLU A 25 6.10 2.84 16.07
CA GLU A 25 6.48 2.16 17.33
C GLU A 25 7.91 2.54 17.77
N MET A 26 8.81 2.78 16.81
CA MET A 26 10.16 3.26 17.08
C MET A 26 10.24 4.78 17.37
N GLY A 27 9.11 5.48 17.40
CA GLY A 27 9.06 6.93 17.61
C GLY A 27 9.59 7.75 16.42
N LYS A 28 9.69 7.16 15.21
CA LYS A 28 10.17 7.86 14.02
C LYS A 28 9.03 8.59 13.32
N LYS A 29 9.32 9.79 12.81
CA LYS A 29 8.38 10.54 11.97
C LYS A 29 8.37 9.93 10.57
N ALA A 30 7.21 9.47 10.12
CA ALA A 30 7.04 8.87 8.80
C ALA A 30 5.69 9.27 8.20
N THR A 31 5.60 9.31 6.87
CA THR A 31 4.37 9.57 6.13
C THR A 31 4.27 8.63 4.93
N ILE A 32 3.04 8.24 4.56
CA ILE A 32 2.81 7.45 3.34
C ILE A 32 2.26 8.39 2.27
N LYS A 33 3.01 8.53 1.17
CA LYS A 33 2.57 9.36 0.05
C LYS A 33 1.39 8.73 -0.68
N GLY A 34 0.32 9.49 -0.82
CA GLY A 34 -0.86 9.04 -1.57
C GLY A 34 -2.18 9.40 -0.90
N LYS A 35 -2.45 10.69 -0.80
CA LYS A 35 -3.70 11.23 -0.23
C LYS A 35 -4.95 10.57 -0.81
N ASP A 36 -5.02 10.38 -2.14
CA ASP A 36 -6.13 9.71 -2.83
C ASP A 36 -6.35 8.26 -2.37
N TYR A 37 -5.28 7.55 -1.97
CA TYR A 37 -5.40 6.22 -1.38
C TYR A 37 -5.92 6.29 0.05
N GLY A 38 -5.46 7.26 0.84
CA GLY A 38 -6.00 7.55 2.18
C GLY A 38 -7.48 7.91 2.12
N ASP A 39 -7.88 8.79 1.22
CA ASP A 39 -9.29 9.15 1.00
C ASP A 39 -10.14 7.93 0.61
N ALA A 40 -9.58 7.01 -0.18
CA ALA A 40 -10.26 5.75 -0.51
C ALA A 40 -10.36 4.76 0.65
N LEU A 41 -9.44 4.80 1.62
CA LEU A 41 -9.55 4.04 2.89
C LEU A 41 -10.65 4.66 3.78
N VAL A 42 -10.65 5.97 3.95
CA VAL A 42 -11.69 6.68 4.71
C VAL A 42 -13.07 6.40 4.13
N ALA A 43 -13.22 6.46 2.80
CA ALA A 43 -14.49 6.13 2.14
C ALA A 43 -14.95 4.67 2.33
N LEU A 44 -14.08 3.76 2.75
CA LEU A 44 -14.47 2.40 3.20
C LEU A 44 -14.90 2.41 4.66
N VAL A 45 -14.19 3.16 5.52
CA VAL A 45 -14.56 3.32 6.94
C VAL A 45 -15.96 3.91 7.06
N ASP A 46 -16.32 4.90 6.24
CA ASP A 46 -17.65 5.51 6.19
C ASP A 46 -18.79 4.55 5.83
N LYS A 47 -18.47 3.40 5.23
CA LYS A 47 -19.46 2.38 4.79
C LYS A 47 -19.69 1.27 5.80
N ILE A 48 -18.92 1.23 6.86
CA ILE A 48 -18.96 0.19 7.87
C ILE A 48 -19.32 0.78 9.23
N ARG A 49 -19.94 -0.02 10.06
CA ARG A 49 -20.26 0.35 11.44
C ARG A 49 -19.23 -0.26 12.42
N TYR A 50 -18.77 -1.44 12.10
CA TYR A 50 -17.79 -2.19 12.86
C TYR A 50 -16.69 -2.67 11.93
N ILE A 51 -15.48 -2.90 12.45
CA ILE A 51 -14.35 -3.34 11.62
C ILE A 51 -14.60 -4.70 10.96
N GLU A 52 -15.38 -5.57 11.62
CA GLU A 52 -15.78 -6.89 11.14
C GLU A 52 -16.67 -6.84 9.88
N ASP A 53 -17.30 -5.69 9.60
CA ASP A 53 -18.09 -5.50 8.38
C ASP A 53 -17.22 -5.55 7.11
N LEU A 54 -15.88 -5.39 7.23
CA LEU A 54 -14.94 -5.49 6.13
C LEU A 54 -14.92 -6.91 5.52
N ASP A 55 -15.02 -7.94 6.34
CA ASP A 55 -15.10 -9.33 5.88
C ASP A 55 -16.35 -9.53 5.02
N ALA A 56 -17.51 -9.05 5.50
CA ALA A 56 -18.76 -9.13 4.75
C ALA A 56 -18.69 -8.37 3.40
N MET A 57 -17.97 -7.25 3.35
CA MET A 57 -17.73 -6.53 2.09
C MET A 57 -16.87 -7.35 1.10
N CYS A 58 -15.85 -8.04 1.60
CA CYS A 58 -15.00 -8.91 0.79
C CYS A 58 -15.78 -10.13 0.26
N GLU A 59 -16.59 -10.77 1.10
CA GLU A 59 -17.47 -11.88 0.71
C GLU A 59 -18.51 -11.47 -0.33
N LYS A 60 -19.16 -10.32 -0.12
CA LYS A 60 -20.10 -9.74 -1.08
C LYS A 60 -19.43 -9.49 -2.44
N LYS A 61 -18.19 -8.98 -2.44
CA LYS A 61 -17.46 -8.75 -3.68
C LYS A 61 -17.17 -10.03 -4.45
N ILE A 62 -16.81 -11.11 -3.76
CA ILE A 62 -16.63 -12.43 -4.37
C ILE A 62 -17.95 -12.93 -4.96
N SER A 63 -19.06 -12.82 -4.22
CA SER A 63 -20.39 -13.25 -4.68
C SER A 63 -20.79 -12.50 -5.96
N GLU A 64 -20.64 -11.17 -6.00
CA GLU A 64 -20.90 -10.37 -7.19
C GLU A 64 -20.06 -10.80 -8.41
N LEU A 65 -18.80 -11.15 -8.21
CA LEU A 65 -17.93 -11.61 -9.28
C LEU A 65 -18.35 -13.00 -9.79
N LYS A 66 -18.78 -13.88 -8.90
CA LYS A 66 -19.31 -15.22 -9.27
C LYS A 66 -20.63 -15.14 -10.03
N GLU A 67 -21.53 -14.22 -9.64
CA GLU A 67 -22.77 -13.94 -10.39
C GLU A 67 -22.51 -13.44 -11.81
N ARG A 68 -21.35 -12.80 -12.04
CA ARG A 68 -20.87 -12.42 -13.38
C ARG A 68 -20.22 -13.58 -14.17
N GLY A 69 -20.27 -14.80 -13.65
CA GLY A 69 -19.77 -16.01 -14.30
C GLY A 69 -18.30 -16.36 -14.02
N LEU A 70 -17.63 -15.69 -13.06
CA LEU A 70 -16.28 -16.07 -12.67
C LEU A 70 -16.29 -17.29 -11.75
N THR A 71 -15.33 -18.18 -11.92
CA THR A 71 -15.08 -19.25 -10.95
C THR A 71 -14.54 -18.67 -9.64
N ASP A 72 -14.56 -19.44 -8.54
CA ASP A 72 -14.03 -18.99 -7.23
C ASP A 72 -12.56 -18.53 -7.32
N ILE A 73 -11.73 -19.28 -8.05
CA ILE A 73 -10.32 -18.93 -8.27
C ILE A 73 -10.19 -17.62 -9.06
N GLN A 74 -10.99 -17.44 -10.11
CA GLN A 74 -10.98 -16.21 -10.91
C GLN A 74 -11.46 -15.01 -10.11
N ALA A 75 -12.50 -15.16 -9.30
CA ALA A 75 -13.02 -14.10 -8.44
C ALA A 75 -11.97 -13.64 -7.41
N LYS A 76 -11.29 -14.58 -6.74
CA LYS A 76 -10.23 -14.29 -5.76
C LYS A 76 -8.96 -13.67 -6.39
N ASN A 77 -8.71 -13.91 -7.67
CA ASN A 77 -7.60 -13.29 -8.41
C ASN A 77 -8.03 -12.05 -9.21
N ASN A 78 -9.29 -11.64 -9.12
CA ASN A 78 -9.76 -10.45 -9.83
C ASN A 78 -9.13 -9.18 -9.23
N PRO A 79 -8.57 -8.26 -10.05
CA PRO A 79 -7.91 -7.06 -9.56
C PRO A 79 -8.77 -6.22 -8.64
N SER A 80 -10.09 -6.12 -8.89
CA SER A 80 -11.00 -5.35 -8.05
C SER A 80 -11.17 -5.94 -6.65
N TYR A 81 -11.19 -7.28 -6.53
CA TYR A 81 -11.23 -7.96 -5.25
C TYR A 81 -9.90 -7.84 -4.51
N VAL A 82 -8.79 -8.08 -5.21
CA VAL A 82 -7.44 -7.99 -4.62
C VAL A 82 -7.16 -6.58 -4.06
N THR A 83 -7.58 -5.54 -4.79
CA THR A 83 -7.46 -4.15 -4.32
C THR A 83 -8.35 -3.88 -3.10
N LEU A 84 -9.58 -4.41 -3.07
CA LEU A 84 -10.46 -4.28 -1.91
C LEU A 84 -9.86 -5.01 -0.70
N LEU A 85 -9.44 -6.25 -0.88
CA LEU A 85 -8.83 -7.06 0.18
C LEU A 85 -7.59 -6.39 0.78
N GLU A 86 -6.70 -5.82 -0.06
CA GLU A 86 -5.54 -5.06 0.43
C GLU A 86 -5.96 -3.91 1.34
N LYS A 87 -6.98 -3.14 0.93
CA LYS A 87 -7.50 -2.02 1.72
C LYS A 87 -8.12 -2.48 3.04
N CYS A 88 -8.93 -3.55 3.01
CA CYS A 88 -9.53 -4.14 4.22
C CYS A 88 -8.44 -4.59 5.20
N THR A 89 -7.43 -5.33 4.72
CA THR A 89 -6.30 -5.78 5.54
C THR A 89 -5.54 -4.61 6.18
N ILE A 90 -5.32 -3.52 5.43
CA ILE A 90 -4.68 -2.31 5.97
C ILE A 90 -5.56 -1.68 7.06
N LEU A 91 -6.87 -1.55 6.83
CA LEU A 91 -7.80 -0.99 7.82
C LEU A 91 -7.85 -1.81 9.11
N GLU A 92 -7.93 -3.14 9.01
CA GLU A 92 -7.89 -4.05 10.16
C GLU A 92 -6.60 -3.91 10.96
N MET A 93 -5.46 -3.86 10.26
CA MET A 93 -4.15 -3.68 10.88
C MET A 93 -4.04 -2.34 11.60
N LEU A 94 -4.49 -1.25 10.98
CA LEU A 94 -4.51 0.09 11.58
C LEU A 94 -5.50 0.15 12.76
N TYR A 95 -6.69 -0.45 12.63
CA TYR A 95 -7.67 -0.52 13.72
C TYR A 95 -7.15 -1.30 14.92
N LYS A 96 -6.47 -2.43 14.69
CA LYS A 96 -5.84 -3.22 15.76
C LYS A 96 -4.82 -2.39 16.57
N ASN A 97 -4.17 -1.42 15.93
CA ASN A 97 -3.21 -0.54 16.60
C ASN A 97 -3.89 0.56 17.43
N TRP A 98 -5.00 1.15 16.95
CA TRP A 98 -5.63 2.31 17.60
C TRP A 98 -6.96 2.02 18.32
N GLY A 99 -7.67 0.94 18.01
CA GLY A 99 -8.83 0.42 18.73
C GLY A 99 -10.10 1.26 18.68
N ASP A 100 -10.19 2.29 17.82
CA ASP A 100 -11.30 3.22 17.75
C ASP A 100 -11.55 3.67 16.31
N MET A 101 -12.80 3.55 15.82
CA MET A 101 -13.17 3.88 14.43
C MET A 101 -12.95 5.36 14.09
N LYS A 102 -13.27 6.26 15.01
CA LYS A 102 -13.07 7.70 14.78
C LYS A 102 -11.59 8.06 14.71
N LYS A 103 -10.80 7.51 15.62
CA LYS A 103 -9.34 7.67 15.60
C LYS A 103 -8.73 7.06 14.35
N LEU A 104 -9.29 5.95 13.85
CA LEU A 104 -8.85 5.33 12.61
C LEU A 104 -8.97 6.29 11.43
N GLU A 105 -10.12 6.96 11.26
CA GLU A 105 -10.33 7.93 10.19
C GLU A 105 -9.37 9.12 10.27
N ASP A 106 -9.25 9.74 11.45
CA ASP A 106 -8.38 10.89 11.66
C ASP A 106 -6.91 10.53 11.40
N ASN A 107 -6.47 9.37 11.90
CA ASN A 107 -5.10 8.90 11.71
C ASN A 107 -4.80 8.52 10.26
N ILE A 108 -5.74 7.94 9.52
CA ILE A 108 -5.56 7.67 8.08
C ILE A 108 -5.26 8.98 7.33
N LYS A 109 -5.99 10.05 7.62
CA LYS A 109 -5.76 11.37 7.01
C LYS A 109 -4.38 11.94 7.37
N GLU A 110 -3.91 11.68 8.59
CA GLU A 110 -2.58 12.09 9.04
C GLU A 110 -1.43 11.27 8.44
N ILE A 111 -1.63 9.97 8.24
CA ILE A 111 -0.63 9.06 7.67
C ILE A 111 -0.46 9.28 6.17
N TYR A 112 -1.59 9.34 5.45
CA TYR A 112 -1.62 9.45 3.99
C TYR A 112 -1.63 10.92 3.58
N LYS A 113 -0.46 11.53 3.64
CA LYS A 113 -0.24 12.92 3.20
C LYS A 113 0.65 12.96 1.98
N ASP A 114 0.61 14.08 1.28
CA ASP A 114 1.60 14.40 0.25
C ASP A 114 2.81 15.17 0.81
N ASP A 115 2.97 15.15 2.14
CA ASP A 115 4.11 15.71 2.84
C ASP A 115 5.38 14.88 2.60
N THR A 116 6.54 15.53 2.67
CA THR A 116 7.86 14.90 2.50
C THR A 116 8.75 15.03 3.73
N GLU A 117 8.17 15.40 4.88
CA GLU A 117 8.92 15.47 6.13
C GLU A 117 9.10 14.08 6.76
N GLY A 118 10.28 13.83 7.31
CA GLY A 118 10.62 12.57 7.97
C GLY A 118 11.01 11.48 6.97
N ILE A 119 10.60 10.25 7.25
CA ILE A 119 10.77 9.10 6.36
C ILE A 119 9.55 9.05 5.43
N VAL A 120 9.79 9.09 4.13
CA VAL A 120 8.70 9.06 3.14
C VAL A 120 8.51 7.65 2.59
N LEU A 121 7.35 7.06 2.86
CA LEU A 121 6.94 5.80 2.27
C LEU A 121 6.08 6.07 1.02
N SER A 122 6.30 5.34 -0.06
CA SER A 122 5.54 5.54 -1.30
C SER A 122 5.46 4.27 -2.14
N THR A 123 4.36 4.11 -2.86
CA THR A 123 4.41 3.14 -3.96
C THR A 123 5.33 3.65 -5.05
N ILE A 124 5.97 2.73 -5.78
CA ILE A 124 6.89 3.10 -6.87
C ILE A 124 6.18 3.97 -7.90
N HIS A 125 4.89 3.72 -8.17
CA HIS A 125 4.10 4.52 -9.10
C HIS A 125 3.98 6.00 -8.68
N LYS A 126 3.84 6.26 -7.39
CA LYS A 126 3.69 7.62 -6.84
C LYS A 126 5.02 8.29 -6.54
N SER A 127 6.12 7.56 -6.60
CA SER A 127 7.47 8.11 -6.43
C SER A 127 8.03 8.79 -7.68
N LYS A 128 7.31 8.75 -8.80
CA LYS A 128 7.75 9.39 -10.05
C LYS A 128 7.99 10.89 -9.84
N GLY A 129 9.17 11.36 -10.21
CA GLY A 129 9.60 12.76 -10.03
C GLY A 129 10.17 13.08 -8.64
N LEU A 130 10.22 12.13 -7.72
CA LEU A 130 10.85 12.28 -6.41
C LEU A 130 12.20 11.55 -6.39
N GLU A 131 13.13 12.03 -5.58
CA GLU A 131 14.45 11.42 -5.37
C GLU A 131 14.90 11.60 -3.92
N ALA A 132 15.67 10.66 -3.41
CA ALA A 132 16.33 10.74 -2.11
C ALA A 132 17.78 10.28 -2.22
N ASP A 133 18.61 10.69 -1.27
CA ASP A 133 19.99 10.22 -1.22
C ASP A 133 20.03 8.71 -0.98
N ARG A 134 19.17 8.21 -0.09
CA ARG A 134 19.05 6.79 0.23
C ARG A 134 17.60 6.31 0.04
N VAL A 135 17.45 5.18 -0.65
CA VAL A 135 16.16 4.56 -0.95
C VAL A 135 16.16 3.10 -0.50
N PHE A 136 15.16 2.71 0.25
CA PHE A 136 14.86 1.34 0.63
C PHE A 136 13.80 0.78 -0.31
N LEU A 137 14.11 -0.27 -1.07
CA LEU A 137 13.14 -0.99 -1.91
C LEU A 137 12.67 -2.25 -1.20
N LEU A 138 11.42 -2.23 -0.73
CA LEU A 138 10.80 -3.33 -0.02
C LEU A 138 10.32 -4.41 -0.98
N ASN A 139 10.54 -5.67 -0.55
CA ASN A 139 9.97 -6.85 -1.20
C ASN A 139 10.15 -6.83 -2.72
N ARG A 140 11.41 -6.78 -3.17
CA ARG A 140 11.79 -6.77 -4.60
C ARG A 140 11.08 -7.89 -5.38
N SER A 141 10.76 -9.00 -4.73
CA SER A 141 10.04 -10.16 -5.30
C SER A 141 8.61 -9.84 -5.77
N LEU A 142 8.02 -8.71 -5.33
CA LEU A 142 6.72 -8.24 -5.83
C LEU A 142 6.80 -7.64 -7.24
N ILE A 143 8.00 -7.51 -7.81
CA ILE A 143 8.24 -7.00 -9.17
C ILE A 143 8.97 -8.07 -9.99
N PRO A 144 8.35 -8.59 -11.06
CA PRO A 144 7.06 -8.20 -11.63
C PRO A 144 5.87 -8.65 -10.78
N SER A 145 4.75 -7.94 -10.93
CA SER A 145 3.49 -8.37 -10.35
C SER A 145 3.11 -9.77 -10.85
N LYS A 146 2.60 -10.62 -9.96
CA LYS A 146 2.10 -11.96 -10.33
C LYS A 146 0.93 -11.93 -11.32
N TYR A 147 0.34 -10.76 -11.55
CA TYR A 147 -0.73 -10.54 -12.52
C TYR A 147 -0.23 -10.03 -13.87
N ALA A 148 1.07 -9.74 -14.01
CA ALA A 148 1.68 -9.32 -15.26
C ALA A 148 1.94 -10.57 -16.15
N ASN A 149 0.93 -10.95 -16.94
CA ASN A 149 0.92 -12.18 -17.75
C ASN A 149 1.00 -11.92 -19.25
N THR A 150 1.20 -10.68 -19.68
CA THR A 150 1.46 -10.30 -21.07
C THR A 150 2.83 -9.69 -21.23
N GLU A 151 3.42 -9.72 -22.42
CA GLU A 151 4.71 -9.11 -22.70
C GLU A 151 4.71 -7.61 -22.37
N GLU A 152 3.64 -6.90 -22.72
CA GLU A 152 3.47 -5.49 -22.40
C GLU A 152 3.42 -5.24 -20.89
N ALA A 153 2.66 -6.04 -20.14
CA ALA A 153 2.58 -5.94 -18.68
C ALA A 153 3.94 -6.21 -18.03
N LEU A 154 4.67 -7.22 -18.50
CA LEU A 154 6.02 -7.53 -18.01
C LEU A 154 7.01 -6.41 -18.35
N TYR A 155 6.90 -5.80 -19.53
CA TYR A 155 7.71 -4.64 -19.90
C TYR A 155 7.41 -3.44 -18.97
N ASN A 156 6.14 -3.17 -18.69
CA ASN A 156 5.74 -2.10 -17.77
C ASN A 156 6.28 -2.34 -16.35
N GLU A 157 6.28 -3.58 -15.86
CA GLU A 157 6.89 -3.92 -14.57
C GLU A 157 8.42 -3.72 -14.56
N LYS A 158 9.11 -3.99 -15.67
CA LYS A 158 10.54 -3.66 -15.82
C LYS A 158 10.78 -2.16 -15.78
N CYS A 159 9.95 -1.38 -16.46
CA CYS A 159 9.99 0.10 -16.39
C CYS A 159 9.74 0.59 -14.98
N LEU A 160 8.80 -0.03 -14.25
CA LEU A 160 8.51 0.31 -12.86
C LEU A 160 9.72 0.04 -11.96
N LEU A 161 10.40 -1.08 -12.13
CA LEU A 161 11.64 -1.37 -11.41
C LEU A 161 12.73 -0.33 -11.72
N PHE A 162 12.88 0.06 -12.99
CA PHE A 162 13.82 1.10 -13.38
C PHE A 162 13.49 2.43 -12.67
N VAL A 163 12.22 2.81 -12.59
CA VAL A 163 11.79 3.98 -11.82
C VAL A 163 12.22 3.85 -10.36
N ALA A 164 11.99 2.71 -9.71
CA ALA A 164 12.36 2.51 -8.31
C ALA A 164 13.88 2.69 -8.08
N ILE A 165 14.70 2.08 -8.94
CA ILE A 165 16.17 2.13 -8.84
C ILE A 165 16.68 3.57 -9.03
N THR A 166 16.10 4.30 -9.98
CA THR A 166 16.53 5.69 -10.30
C THR A 166 16.04 6.72 -9.28
N ARG A 167 15.30 6.33 -8.23
CA ARG A 167 14.93 7.26 -7.14
C ARG A 167 16.09 7.48 -6.16
N ALA A 168 17.05 6.56 -6.09
CA ALA A 168 18.22 6.69 -5.24
C ALA A 168 19.31 7.52 -5.92
N ARG A 169 19.75 8.59 -5.26
CA ARG A 169 20.89 9.41 -5.73
C ARG A 169 22.24 8.83 -5.32
N LYS A 170 22.30 8.19 -4.15
CA LYS A 170 23.57 7.67 -3.58
C LYS A 170 23.49 6.19 -3.22
N GLU A 171 22.42 5.75 -2.55
CA GLU A 171 22.34 4.42 -2.00
C GLU A 171 20.96 3.79 -2.23
N LEU A 172 20.95 2.57 -2.74
CA LEU A 172 19.75 1.73 -2.86
C LEU A 172 19.90 0.48 -2.01
N VAL A 173 18.97 0.28 -1.07
CA VAL A 173 18.96 -0.84 -0.13
C VAL A 173 17.77 -1.72 -0.43
N TYR A 174 17.98 -3.02 -0.64
CA TYR A 174 16.91 -4.01 -0.79
C TYR A 174 16.53 -4.59 0.59
N CYS A 175 15.24 -4.57 0.91
CA CYS A 175 14.71 -5.06 2.18
C CYS A 175 13.52 -6.01 1.95
N ASN A 176 13.31 -6.93 2.89
CA ASN A 176 12.11 -7.75 2.97
C ASN A 176 11.42 -7.54 4.32
N VAL A 177 10.11 -7.50 4.31
CA VAL A 177 9.25 -7.36 5.49
C VAL A 177 8.11 -8.36 5.43
#